data_f41400fcadac5d19c782f22f7404245d
#
_entry.id   f41400fcadac5d19c782f22f7404245d
#
_cell.length_a   1.000
_cell.length_b   1.000
_cell.length_c   1.000
_cell.angle_alpha   90.00
_cell.angle_beta   90.00
_cell.angle_gamma   90.00
#
_symmetry.space_group_name_H-M   'P 1'
#
loop_
_entity.id
_entity.type
_entity.pdbx_description
1 polymer ?
#
loop_
_entity_poly.entity_id
_entity_poly.type
_entity_poly.pdbx_seq_one_letter_code
_entity_poly.pdbx_strand_id
1 'polypeptide(L)'
;EAAIFDELAKITPIMSGISYKRLSKASLQWPCTNKKHPGTRTMYTEKFNTPSGKAKLNPVEYTQQTEQTSDEFPFIMNSGRILYQYHSSTMSRKNQVLNDFAGKPYVLINFSDALKLNVSEGEKIKIISKQGMLETFAKVTEEVAESELFMPWHFHESLVNSLTRDELDPYSKIAPFKLTACRVEKLDKNNNKWLKADS
;
A
#
# COMPACT_ATOMS: atom_id res chain seq x y z
N GLU A 1 -18.19 25.87 -0.28
CA GLU A 1 -17.06 25.17 -0.93
C GLU A 1 -16.57 25.95 -2.15
N ALA A 2 -17.48 26.47 -3.01
CA ALA A 2 -17.13 27.21 -4.23
C ALA A 2 -16.28 28.45 -3.93
N ALA A 3 -16.66 29.26 -2.91
CA ALA A 3 -15.91 30.44 -2.52
C ALA A 3 -14.49 30.12 -2.03
N ILE A 4 -14.32 29.02 -1.28
CA ILE A 4 -13.00 28.53 -0.82
C ILE A 4 -12.15 28.13 -2.02
N PHE A 5 -12.75 27.41 -2.99
CA PHE A 5 -12.03 27.02 -4.19
C PHE A 5 -11.66 28.22 -5.09
N ASP A 6 -12.55 29.21 -5.19
CA ASP A 6 -12.26 30.45 -5.94
C ASP A 6 -11.11 31.25 -5.32
N GLU A 7 -10.98 31.23 -3.99
CA GLU A 7 -9.83 31.82 -3.30
C GLU A 7 -8.55 31.05 -3.60
N LEU A 8 -8.57 29.71 -3.50
CA LEU A 8 -7.45 28.85 -3.86
C LEU A 8 -7.01 29.07 -5.32
N ALA A 9 -7.96 29.15 -6.24
CA ALA A 9 -7.66 29.37 -7.65
C ALA A 9 -7.02 30.75 -7.91
N LYS A 10 -7.34 31.79 -7.14
CA LYS A 10 -6.71 33.10 -7.23
C LYS A 10 -5.24 33.10 -6.82
N ILE A 11 -4.89 32.34 -5.77
CA ILE A 11 -3.52 32.28 -5.26
C ILE A 11 -2.67 31.19 -5.93
N THR A 12 -3.28 30.35 -6.78
CA THR A 12 -2.60 29.24 -7.47
C THR A 12 -2.73 29.42 -8.98
N PRO A 13 -1.76 30.09 -9.66
CA PRO A 13 -1.88 30.44 -11.09
C PRO A 13 -2.17 29.27 -12.02
N ILE A 14 -1.62 28.07 -11.73
CA ILE A 14 -1.86 26.87 -12.53
C ILE A 14 -3.29 26.32 -12.41
N MET A 15 -4.08 26.79 -11.46
CA MET A 15 -5.49 26.43 -11.22
C MET A 15 -6.46 27.57 -11.50
N SER A 16 -5.99 28.76 -11.88
CA SER A 16 -6.80 29.99 -12.00
C SER A 16 -7.94 29.90 -13.04
N GLY A 17 -7.87 28.96 -13.94
CA GLY A 17 -8.92 28.66 -14.92
C GLY A 17 -9.99 27.67 -14.43
N ILE A 18 -9.82 27.04 -13.28
CA ILE A 18 -10.76 26.05 -12.75
C ILE A 18 -11.77 26.76 -11.84
N SER A 19 -13.03 26.34 -11.89
CA SER A 19 -14.10 26.82 -11.00
C SER A 19 -15.18 25.75 -10.86
N TYR A 20 -15.96 25.78 -9.80
CA TYR A 20 -17.10 24.87 -9.61
C TYR A 20 -18.08 24.93 -10.78
N LYS A 21 -18.34 26.14 -11.34
CA LYS A 21 -19.17 26.32 -12.53
C LYS A 21 -18.66 25.57 -13.75
N ARG A 22 -17.34 25.45 -13.92
CA ARG A 22 -16.74 24.67 -15.02
C ARG A 22 -16.73 23.18 -14.68
N LEU A 23 -16.39 22.82 -13.44
CA LEU A 23 -16.34 21.43 -12.98
C LEU A 23 -17.73 20.76 -12.98
N SER A 24 -18.82 21.53 -12.79
CA SER A 24 -20.17 20.96 -12.91
C SER A 24 -20.56 20.54 -14.33
N LYS A 25 -19.80 20.98 -15.35
CA LYS A 25 -20.03 20.62 -16.74
C LYS A 25 -19.09 19.54 -17.27
N ALA A 26 -17.85 19.53 -16.79
CA ALA A 26 -16.81 18.59 -17.22
C ALA A 26 -15.64 18.57 -16.23
N SER A 27 -14.93 17.44 -16.18
CA SER A 27 -13.63 17.36 -15.48
C SER A 27 -12.60 18.25 -16.14
N LEU A 28 -11.78 18.94 -15.34
CA LEU A 28 -10.68 19.78 -15.81
C LEU A 28 -9.38 19.32 -15.17
N GLN A 29 -8.40 19.02 -15.99
CA GLN A 29 -7.05 18.65 -15.56
C GLN A 29 -6.16 19.90 -15.48
N TRP A 30 -5.42 20.04 -14.39
CA TRP A 30 -4.43 21.10 -14.26
C TRP A 30 -3.10 20.71 -14.95
N PRO A 31 -2.29 21.66 -15.38
CA PRO A 31 -2.48 23.11 -15.33
C PRO A 31 -3.67 23.60 -16.16
N CYS A 32 -4.41 24.56 -15.59
CA CYS A 32 -5.51 25.24 -16.27
C CYS A 32 -5.46 26.71 -15.88
N THR A 33 -4.69 27.48 -16.62
CA THR A 33 -4.18 28.80 -16.26
C THR A 33 -5.14 29.98 -16.51
N ASN A 34 -6.23 29.75 -17.21
CA ASN A 34 -7.26 30.77 -17.47
C ASN A 34 -8.63 30.14 -17.81
N LYS A 35 -9.68 30.94 -17.77
CA LYS A 35 -11.07 30.50 -17.98
C LYS A 35 -11.35 29.90 -19.36
N LYS A 36 -10.52 30.19 -20.37
CA LYS A 36 -10.67 29.65 -21.75
C LYS A 36 -9.82 28.37 -21.93
N HIS A 37 -8.88 28.10 -21.04
CA HIS A 37 -7.99 26.95 -21.14
C HIS A 37 -8.79 25.63 -20.99
N PRO A 38 -8.61 24.65 -21.89
CA PRO A 38 -9.39 23.40 -21.88
C PRO A 38 -8.98 22.41 -20.78
N GLY A 39 -7.95 22.71 -20.01
CA GLY A 39 -7.25 21.77 -19.15
C GLY A 39 -6.06 21.12 -19.87
N THR A 40 -5.15 20.50 -19.12
CA THR A 40 -3.94 19.86 -19.65
C THR A 40 -4.04 18.35 -19.53
N ARG A 41 -4.44 17.66 -20.58
CA ARG A 41 -4.62 16.18 -20.57
C ARG A 41 -3.29 15.44 -20.44
N THR A 42 -2.24 15.96 -21.05
CA THR A 42 -0.90 15.39 -21.02
C THR A 42 0.10 16.49 -20.72
N MET A 43 0.90 16.30 -19.68
CA MET A 43 1.93 17.27 -19.29
C MET A 43 3.19 17.12 -20.13
N TYR A 44 3.96 18.20 -20.23
CA TYR A 44 5.29 18.20 -20.86
C TYR A 44 5.33 17.80 -22.34
N THR A 45 4.27 18.03 -23.08
CA THR A 45 4.21 17.72 -24.52
C THR A 45 5.14 18.59 -25.37
N GLU A 46 5.43 19.80 -24.92
CA GLU A 46 6.30 20.74 -25.64
C GLU A 46 7.67 20.89 -24.97
N LYS A 47 7.69 21.06 -23.64
CA LYS A 47 8.90 21.24 -22.86
C LYS A 47 8.72 20.83 -21.41
N PHE A 48 9.83 20.51 -20.76
CA PHE A 48 9.89 20.33 -19.30
C PHE A 48 10.14 21.67 -18.59
N ASN A 49 9.72 21.77 -17.34
CA ASN A 49 9.95 22.96 -16.50
C ASN A 49 11.39 22.97 -15.94
N THR A 50 12.35 22.98 -16.82
CA THR A 50 13.78 23.06 -16.54
C THR A 50 14.38 24.24 -17.31
N PRO A 51 15.54 24.81 -16.92
CA PRO A 51 16.18 25.87 -17.68
C PRO A 51 16.47 25.52 -19.13
N SER A 52 16.75 24.25 -19.42
CA SER A 52 17.01 23.74 -20.77
C SER A 52 15.76 23.39 -21.56
N GLY A 53 14.59 23.35 -20.92
CA GLY A 53 13.34 22.83 -21.48
C GLY A 53 13.32 21.30 -21.71
N LYS A 54 14.40 20.58 -21.37
CA LYS A 54 14.55 19.13 -21.54
C LYS A 54 14.46 18.42 -20.18
N ALA A 55 14.01 17.17 -20.18
CA ALA A 55 14.07 16.32 -18.99
C ALA A 55 15.54 16.13 -18.56
N LYS A 56 15.79 16.19 -17.25
CA LYS A 56 17.07 15.81 -16.68
C LYS A 56 17.04 14.34 -16.34
N LEU A 57 17.85 13.54 -17.02
CA LEU A 57 18.06 12.13 -16.68
C LEU A 57 19.18 12.05 -15.65
N ASN A 58 18.88 11.45 -14.53
CA ASN A 58 19.88 11.12 -13.51
C ASN A 58 20.20 9.63 -13.63
N PRO A 59 21.46 9.24 -13.82
CA PRO A 59 21.83 7.83 -13.79
C PRO A 59 21.59 7.28 -12.38
N VAL A 60 20.97 6.11 -12.30
CA VAL A 60 20.77 5.38 -11.06
C VAL A 60 21.41 4.02 -11.23
N GLU A 61 22.44 3.75 -10.42
CA GLU A 61 23.06 2.44 -10.38
C GLU A 61 22.15 1.47 -9.61
N TYR A 62 22.04 0.25 -10.12
CA TYR A 62 21.34 -0.80 -9.41
C TYR A 62 22.13 -1.19 -8.16
N THR A 63 21.47 -1.08 -7.02
CA THR A 63 21.98 -1.61 -5.75
C THR A 63 21.15 -2.83 -5.36
N GLN A 64 21.86 -3.92 -5.01
CA GLN A 64 21.17 -5.10 -4.51
C GLN A 64 20.39 -4.76 -3.25
N GLN A 65 19.18 -5.31 -3.12
CA GLN A 65 18.36 -5.11 -1.95
C GLN A 65 19.04 -5.67 -0.71
N THR A 66 18.96 -4.96 0.38
CA THR A 66 19.60 -5.33 1.66
C THR A 66 18.87 -6.48 2.36
N GLU A 67 17.56 -6.64 2.10
CA GLU A 67 16.79 -7.77 2.63
C GLU A 67 16.90 -8.97 1.68
N GLN A 68 17.37 -10.09 2.21
CA GLN A 68 17.51 -11.35 1.51
C GLN A 68 16.79 -12.45 2.29
N THR A 69 16.22 -13.40 1.58
CA THR A 69 15.72 -14.63 2.17
C THR A 69 16.84 -15.48 2.74
N SER A 70 16.52 -16.31 3.69
CA SER A 70 17.43 -17.32 4.28
C SER A 70 16.64 -18.59 4.60
N ASP A 71 17.34 -19.65 5.01
CA ASP A 71 16.68 -20.88 5.45
C ASP A 71 15.72 -20.62 6.64
N GLU A 72 16.05 -19.66 7.50
CA GLU A 72 15.20 -19.28 8.62
C GLU A 72 14.01 -18.41 8.19
N PHE A 73 14.18 -17.54 7.19
CA PHE A 73 13.16 -16.62 6.68
C PHE A 73 13.02 -16.78 5.16
N PRO A 74 12.36 -17.87 4.70
CA PRO A 74 12.34 -18.25 3.28
C PRO A 74 11.39 -17.44 2.40
N PHE A 75 10.53 -16.60 2.98
CA PHE A 75 9.55 -15.80 2.26
C PHE A 75 9.95 -14.32 2.21
N ILE A 76 9.61 -13.67 1.11
CA ILE A 76 9.57 -12.21 1.02
C ILE A 76 8.12 -11.75 1.13
N MET A 77 7.82 -10.94 2.13
CA MET A 77 6.52 -10.30 2.28
C MET A 77 6.54 -8.90 1.72
N ASN A 78 5.54 -8.59 0.90
CA ASN A 78 5.22 -7.27 0.39
C ASN A 78 3.95 -6.76 1.09
N SER A 79 3.95 -5.51 1.52
CA SER A 79 2.74 -4.87 2.04
C SER A 79 2.16 -3.87 1.04
N GLY A 80 0.83 -3.76 0.99
CA GLY A 80 0.19 -2.91 0.00
C GLY A 80 -1.22 -2.46 0.35
N ARG A 81 -1.82 -1.76 -0.60
CA ARG A 81 -3.23 -1.35 -0.56
C ARG A 81 -4.09 -2.38 -1.26
N ILE A 82 -5.37 -2.37 -0.95
CA ILE A 82 -6.39 -3.16 -1.63
C ILE A 82 -7.50 -2.25 -2.15
N LEU A 83 -8.25 -2.75 -3.13
CA LEU A 83 -9.27 -1.96 -3.83
C LEU A 83 -10.38 -1.46 -2.89
N TYR A 84 -10.84 -2.31 -1.98
CA TYR A 84 -12.05 -2.03 -1.18
C TYR A 84 -11.80 -1.20 0.07
N GLN A 85 -10.52 -0.90 0.40
CA GLN A 85 -10.18 -0.11 1.59
C GLN A 85 -9.30 1.07 1.20
N TYR A 86 -9.76 2.28 1.57
CA TYR A 86 -9.05 3.50 1.23
C TYR A 86 -7.93 3.81 2.22
N HIS A 87 -6.69 3.74 1.76
CA HIS A 87 -5.47 4.07 2.52
C HIS A 87 -5.42 3.32 3.87
N SER A 88 -5.41 4.05 5.01
CA SER A 88 -5.46 3.49 6.37
C SER A 88 -6.84 2.95 6.80
N SER A 89 -7.81 2.99 5.90
CA SER A 89 -9.18 2.51 6.08
C SER A 89 -10.00 3.18 7.21
N THR A 90 -9.51 4.26 7.79
CA THR A 90 -10.21 4.98 8.88
C THR A 90 -11.61 5.45 8.52
N MET A 91 -11.87 5.71 7.24
CA MET A 91 -13.20 6.05 6.72
C MET A 91 -13.90 4.84 6.11
N SER A 92 -13.22 4.09 5.24
CA SER A 92 -13.84 2.99 4.49
C SER A 92 -14.29 1.83 5.38
N ARG A 93 -13.59 1.53 6.48
CA ARG A 93 -14.02 0.52 7.46
C ARG A 93 -15.27 0.89 8.26
N LYS A 94 -15.76 2.13 8.18
CA LYS A 94 -17.07 2.53 8.69
C LYS A 94 -18.22 2.18 7.74
N ASN A 95 -17.92 1.76 6.54
CA ASN A 95 -18.91 1.33 5.55
C ASN A 95 -19.02 -0.20 5.55
N GLN A 96 -20.22 -0.71 5.85
CA GLN A 96 -20.46 -2.15 5.98
C GLN A 96 -20.22 -2.89 4.66
N VAL A 97 -20.67 -2.34 3.54
CA VAL A 97 -20.50 -2.97 2.21
C VAL A 97 -19.02 -3.19 1.87
N LEU A 98 -18.17 -2.20 2.16
CA LEU A 98 -16.72 -2.35 1.95
C LEU A 98 -16.09 -3.39 2.90
N ASN A 99 -16.59 -3.48 4.13
CA ASN A 99 -16.14 -4.50 5.08
C ASN A 99 -16.58 -5.91 4.69
N ASP A 100 -17.73 -6.07 4.05
CA ASP A 100 -18.18 -7.38 3.57
C ASP A 100 -17.21 -7.94 2.50
N PHE A 101 -16.57 -7.06 1.71
CA PHE A 101 -15.55 -7.45 0.73
C PHE A 101 -14.15 -7.63 1.34
N ALA A 102 -13.78 -6.86 2.34
CA ALA A 102 -12.41 -6.82 2.86
C ALA A 102 -12.37 -6.34 4.34
N GLY A 103 -13.09 -6.99 5.21
CA GLY A 103 -13.22 -6.62 6.62
C GLY A 103 -12.28 -7.32 7.59
N LYS A 104 -11.60 -8.38 7.16
CA LYS A 104 -10.72 -9.17 8.02
C LYS A 104 -9.28 -9.15 7.52
N PRO A 105 -8.28 -9.14 8.41
CA PRO A 105 -6.87 -9.23 8.01
C PRO A 105 -6.57 -10.58 7.36
N TYR A 106 -5.72 -10.56 6.34
CA TYR A 106 -5.27 -11.75 5.66
C TYR A 106 -3.87 -11.56 5.08
N VAL A 107 -3.22 -12.66 4.78
CA VAL A 107 -2.00 -12.72 3.97
C VAL A 107 -2.26 -13.62 2.76
N LEU A 108 -1.93 -13.14 1.57
CA LEU A 108 -1.90 -13.97 0.37
C LEU A 108 -0.70 -14.90 0.44
N ILE A 109 -0.93 -16.17 0.20
CA ILE A 109 0.10 -17.22 0.13
C ILE A 109 -0.13 -18.08 -1.11
N ASN A 110 0.94 -18.38 -1.83
CA ASN A 110 0.85 -19.23 -3.01
C ASN A 110 0.37 -20.63 -2.64
N PHE A 111 -0.44 -21.25 -3.52
CA PHE A 111 -1.01 -22.58 -3.33
C PHE A 111 0.07 -23.65 -3.06
N SER A 112 1.18 -23.63 -3.82
CA SER A 112 2.31 -24.55 -3.63
C SER A 112 2.94 -24.41 -2.24
N ASP A 113 3.10 -23.20 -1.75
CA ASP A 113 3.69 -22.93 -0.44
C ASP A 113 2.73 -23.29 0.69
N ALA A 114 1.44 -23.02 0.52
CA ALA A 114 0.41 -23.43 1.47
C ALA A 114 0.38 -24.96 1.63
N LEU A 115 0.53 -25.71 0.53
CA LEU A 115 0.66 -27.17 0.57
C LEU A 115 1.91 -27.63 1.33
N LYS A 116 3.09 -27.06 1.01
CA LYS A 116 4.36 -27.40 1.70
C LYS A 116 4.28 -27.17 3.20
N LEU A 117 3.61 -26.09 3.61
CA LEU A 117 3.43 -25.71 5.01
C LEU A 117 2.22 -26.39 5.68
N ASN A 118 1.43 -27.15 4.92
CA ASN A 118 0.16 -27.72 5.37
C ASN A 118 -0.80 -26.68 5.96
N VAL A 119 -0.87 -25.50 5.31
CA VAL A 119 -1.76 -24.39 5.66
C VAL A 119 -2.99 -24.43 4.76
N SER A 120 -4.18 -24.30 5.37
CA SER A 120 -5.46 -24.31 4.67
C SER A 120 -5.98 -22.89 4.44
N GLU A 121 -6.89 -22.74 3.46
CA GLU A 121 -7.64 -21.49 3.26
C GLU A 121 -8.34 -21.07 4.55
N GLY A 122 -8.20 -19.79 4.93
CA GLY A 122 -8.81 -19.21 6.12
C GLY A 122 -8.18 -19.66 7.44
N GLU A 123 -7.13 -20.47 7.42
CA GLU A 123 -6.44 -20.91 8.63
C GLU A 123 -5.71 -19.72 9.27
N LYS A 124 -5.82 -19.60 10.60
CA LYS A 124 -5.07 -18.60 11.35
C LYS A 124 -3.62 -19.03 11.48
N ILE A 125 -2.70 -18.19 11.05
CA ILE A 125 -1.26 -18.44 11.00
C ILE A 125 -0.48 -17.31 11.64
N LYS A 126 0.78 -17.56 11.93
CA LYS A 126 1.74 -16.58 12.42
C LYS A 126 2.76 -16.25 11.35
N ILE A 127 3.04 -14.97 11.17
CA ILE A 127 4.13 -14.45 10.34
C ILE A 127 5.20 -13.89 11.25
N ILE A 128 6.44 -14.29 11.04
CA ILE A 128 7.57 -13.92 11.88
C ILE A 128 8.68 -13.37 11.00
N SER A 129 9.22 -12.23 11.37
CA SER A 129 10.44 -11.63 10.81
C SER A 129 11.50 -11.48 11.91
N LYS A 130 12.66 -10.93 11.56
CA LYS A 130 13.69 -10.58 12.55
C LYS A 130 13.24 -9.50 13.55
N GLN A 131 12.28 -8.66 13.18
CA GLN A 131 11.81 -7.51 13.96
C GLN A 131 10.61 -7.83 14.85
N GLY A 132 9.80 -8.80 14.45
CA GLY A 132 8.61 -9.10 15.21
C GLY A 132 7.77 -10.23 14.64
N MET A 133 6.57 -10.34 15.17
CA MET A 133 5.59 -11.33 14.71
C MET A 133 4.19 -10.74 14.73
N LEU A 134 3.32 -11.32 13.91
CA LEU A 134 1.88 -11.04 13.93
C LEU A 134 1.09 -12.32 13.62
N GLU A 135 -0.19 -12.30 13.95
CA GLU A 135 -1.15 -13.34 13.56
C GLU A 135 -2.13 -12.79 12.53
N THR A 136 -2.45 -13.62 11.55
CA THR A 136 -3.38 -13.26 10.46
C THR A 136 -4.02 -14.52 9.90
N PHE A 137 -4.92 -14.37 8.92
CA PHE A 137 -5.55 -15.49 8.24
C PHE A 137 -4.90 -15.74 6.88
N ALA A 138 -4.65 -16.99 6.53
CA ALA A 138 -4.16 -17.36 5.22
C ALA A 138 -5.26 -17.23 4.17
N LYS A 139 -4.94 -16.60 3.05
CA LYS A 139 -5.73 -16.60 1.83
C LYS A 139 -4.90 -17.26 0.74
N VAL A 140 -5.23 -18.49 0.41
CA VAL A 140 -4.50 -19.31 -0.55
C VAL A 140 -4.86 -18.87 -1.98
N THR A 141 -3.87 -18.57 -2.81
CA THR A 141 -4.10 -18.00 -4.14
C THR A 141 -2.92 -18.23 -5.07
N GLU A 142 -3.13 -18.05 -6.37
CA GLU A 142 -2.07 -17.99 -7.40
C GLU A 142 -1.69 -16.54 -7.76
N GLU A 143 -2.27 -15.53 -7.08
CA GLU A 143 -1.97 -14.11 -7.34
C GLU A 143 -0.58 -13.68 -6.86
N VAL A 144 0.06 -14.45 -6.00
CA VAL A 144 1.44 -14.24 -5.55
C VAL A 144 2.33 -15.40 -6.00
N ALA A 145 3.60 -15.12 -6.29
CA ALA A 145 4.55 -16.16 -6.68
C ALA A 145 4.93 -17.07 -5.49
N GLU A 146 5.53 -18.23 -5.77
CA GLU A 146 6.11 -19.07 -4.73
C GLU A 146 7.18 -18.29 -3.96
N SER A 147 7.23 -18.50 -2.65
CA SER A 147 8.08 -17.80 -1.70
C SER A 147 7.80 -16.29 -1.56
N GLU A 148 6.67 -15.82 -2.08
CA GLU A 148 6.20 -14.45 -1.90
C GLU A 148 4.89 -14.42 -1.10
N LEU A 149 4.78 -13.41 -0.23
CA LEU A 149 3.58 -13.12 0.52
C LEU A 149 3.13 -11.68 0.25
N PHE A 150 1.82 -11.45 0.27
CA PHE A 150 1.29 -10.09 0.24
C PHE A 150 0.32 -9.88 1.39
N MET A 151 0.45 -8.75 2.09
CA MET A 151 -0.45 -8.41 3.19
C MET A 151 -0.94 -6.97 3.09
N PRO A 152 -2.27 -6.73 3.20
CA PRO A 152 -2.81 -5.37 3.31
C PRO A 152 -2.32 -4.70 4.60
N TRP A 153 -1.83 -3.46 4.49
CA TRP A 153 -1.19 -2.78 5.62
C TRP A 153 -2.16 -2.00 6.54
N HIS A 154 -3.43 -1.92 6.18
CA HIS A 154 -4.41 -1.07 6.87
C HIS A 154 -5.12 -1.74 8.07
N PHE A 155 -4.93 -3.03 8.28
CA PHE A 155 -5.55 -3.75 9.40
C PHE A 155 -4.78 -3.49 10.70
N HIS A 156 -5.40 -2.77 11.63
CA HIS A 156 -4.80 -2.53 12.95
C HIS A 156 -4.75 -3.79 13.82
N GLU A 157 -5.58 -4.79 13.52
CA GLU A 157 -5.59 -6.10 14.18
C GLU A 157 -4.39 -6.97 13.82
N SER A 158 -3.73 -6.65 12.70
CA SER A 158 -2.55 -7.36 12.18
C SER A 158 -1.60 -6.36 11.56
N LEU A 159 -0.81 -5.69 12.40
CA LEU A 159 0.06 -4.58 11.99
C LEU A 159 1.27 -5.09 11.20
N VAL A 160 1.15 -5.20 9.89
CA VAL A 160 2.23 -5.68 9.01
C VAL A 160 3.53 -4.90 9.18
N ASN A 161 3.46 -3.62 9.50
CA ASN A 161 4.64 -2.78 9.71
C ASN A 161 5.43 -3.14 10.98
N SER A 162 4.89 -3.96 11.89
CA SER A 162 5.66 -4.50 13.01
C SER A 162 6.73 -5.51 12.59
N LEU A 163 6.64 -6.00 11.35
CA LEU A 163 7.59 -6.93 10.78
C LEU A 163 8.70 -6.23 9.98
N THR A 164 8.55 -4.94 9.67
CA THR A 164 9.49 -4.19 8.82
C THR A 164 10.74 -3.77 9.56
N ARG A 165 11.86 -3.62 8.83
CA ARG A 165 13.13 -3.20 9.38
C ARG A 165 13.15 -1.73 9.77
N ASP A 166 14.03 -1.38 10.71
CA ASP A 166 14.26 0.00 11.14
C ASP A 166 15.18 0.81 10.22
N GLU A 167 15.69 0.20 9.14
CA GLU A 167 16.48 0.90 8.15
C GLU A 167 15.63 1.90 7.38
N LEU A 168 16.02 3.15 7.43
CA LEU A 168 15.34 4.22 6.72
C LEU A 168 16.11 4.63 5.48
N ASP A 169 15.39 4.98 4.42
CA ASP A 169 16.01 5.64 3.27
C ASP A 169 16.82 6.85 3.73
N PRO A 170 18.08 7.00 3.31
CA PRO A 170 18.96 8.04 3.83
C PRO A 170 18.49 9.48 3.53
N TYR A 171 17.69 9.66 2.48
CA TYR A 171 17.19 10.96 2.06
C TYR A 171 15.74 11.20 2.51
N SER A 172 14.83 10.32 2.14
CA SER A 172 13.39 10.47 2.40
C SER A 172 12.97 10.00 3.79
N LYS A 173 13.82 9.23 4.48
CA LYS A 173 13.54 8.60 5.78
C LYS A 173 12.31 7.66 5.74
N ILE A 174 12.01 7.10 4.57
CA ILE A 174 10.95 6.13 4.40
C ILE A 174 11.44 4.74 4.80
N ALA A 175 10.63 4.02 5.56
CA ALA A 175 10.92 2.65 5.95
C ALA A 175 10.71 1.66 4.77
N PRO A 176 11.41 0.51 4.76
CA PRO A 176 11.36 -0.46 3.65
C PRO A 176 10.11 -1.34 3.71
N PHE A 177 8.94 -0.75 3.52
CA PHE A 177 7.63 -1.44 3.63
C PHE A 177 7.37 -2.54 2.60
N LYS A 178 8.21 -2.67 1.58
CA LYS A 178 7.93 -3.53 0.42
C LYS A 178 8.66 -4.87 0.42
N LEU A 179 9.64 -5.02 1.29
CA LEU A 179 10.46 -6.22 1.31
C LEU A 179 10.81 -6.56 2.75
N THR A 180 10.20 -7.62 3.26
CA THR A 180 10.47 -8.15 4.58
C THR A 180 10.68 -9.65 4.48
N ALA A 181 11.88 -10.12 4.82
CA ALA A 181 12.14 -11.55 4.93
C ALA A 181 11.42 -12.10 6.15
N CYS A 182 10.66 -13.17 5.95
CA CYS A 182 9.84 -13.74 7.01
C CYS A 182 9.64 -15.25 6.85
N ARG A 183 9.08 -15.87 7.88
CA ARG A 183 8.59 -17.25 7.84
C ARG A 183 7.14 -17.33 8.28
N VAL A 184 6.49 -18.39 7.85
CA VAL A 184 5.10 -18.72 8.21
C VAL A 184 5.11 -19.89 9.16
N GLU A 185 4.37 -19.78 10.26
CA GLU A 185 4.16 -20.86 11.21
C GLU A 185 2.67 -21.09 11.44
N LYS A 186 2.27 -22.35 11.59
CA LYS A 186 0.93 -22.70 12.07
C LYS A 186 0.81 -22.37 13.55
N LEU A 187 -0.37 -21.96 13.96
CA LEU A 187 -0.65 -21.81 15.38
C LEU A 187 -0.93 -23.20 15.99
N ASP A 188 -0.18 -23.55 17.02
CA ASP A 188 -0.45 -24.76 17.79
C ASP A 188 -1.84 -24.70 18.40
N LYS A 189 -2.70 -25.67 18.06
CA LYS A 189 -4.06 -25.77 18.61
C LYS A 189 -4.10 -25.89 20.15
N ASN A 190 -2.98 -26.22 20.77
CA ASN A 190 -2.86 -26.40 22.23
C ASN A 190 -2.40 -25.15 23.00
N ASN A 191 -2.05 -24.04 22.31
CA ASN A 191 -1.54 -22.83 22.97
C ASN A 191 -2.57 -21.70 23.11
N ASN A 192 -3.86 -22.02 23.08
CA ASN A 192 -4.97 -21.10 23.33
C ASN A 192 -5.10 -20.67 24.81
N LYS A 193 -3.99 -20.47 25.54
CA LYS A 193 -4.02 -19.97 26.94
C LYS A 193 -4.45 -18.52 27.09
N TRP A 194 -4.55 -17.75 26.00
CA TRP A 194 -4.85 -16.30 26.04
C TRP A 194 -6.29 -15.91 25.66
N LEU A 195 -7.14 -16.89 25.31
CA LEU A 195 -8.56 -16.65 24.97
C LEU A 195 -9.52 -16.79 26.15
N LYS A 196 -9.03 -16.74 27.40
CA LYS A 196 -9.87 -16.80 28.61
C LYS A 196 -9.73 -15.54 29.48
N ALA A 197 -9.65 -14.40 28.90
CA ALA A 197 -9.82 -13.13 29.61
C ALA A 197 -10.62 -12.20 28.68
N ASP A 198 -11.90 -12.24 28.82
CA ASP A 198 -12.97 -11.25 28.57
C ASP A 198 -14.25 -11.97 28.09
N SER A 199 -14.92 -12.62 29.05
CA SER A 199 -16.33 -12.94 29.02
C SER A 199 -17.05 -12.16 30.12
#